data_63e0ad3aecf52800b7a051ea2e7c48ac
#
_entry.id   63e0ad3aecf52800b7a051ea2e7c48ac
#
_cell.length_a   1.000
_cell.length_b   1.000
_cell.length_c   1.000
_cell.angle_alpha   90.00
_cell.angle_beta   90.00
_cell.angle_gamma   90.00
#
_symmetry.space_group_name_H-M   'P 1'
#
loop_
_entity.id
_entity.type
_entity.pdbx_description
1 polymer ?
#
loop_
_entity_poly.entity_id
_entity_poly.type
_entity_poly.pdbx_seq_one_letter_code
_entity_poly.pdbx_strand_id
1 'polypeptide(L)'
;MLQYLEHQNGVKIAVDYFSCTFPLKLQEDELELIVIEDLVKYIGEFLNFEPSEINKEEYSTNRFRYQYTIGNSIILRLSGPELLIGYRSCQIELKGQGCREFENRSNKTWNDLFSFFLMRLHGNPTRID
;
A
#
# COMPACT_ATOMS: atom_id res chain seq x y z
N MET A 1 0.23 -15.50 12.81
CA MET A 1 1.53 -16.12 12.48
C MET A 1 2.42 -15.11 11.79
N LEU A 2 3.67 -14.98 12.24
CA LEU A 2 4.63 -14.09 11.61
C LEU A 2 5.22 -14.73 10.36
N GLN A 3 5.41 -13.94 9.32
CA GLN A 3 6.15 -14.33 8.14
C GLN A 3 7.53 -13.68 8.15
N TYR A 4 8.49 -14.35 7.56
CA TYR A 4 9.86 -13.89 7.50
C TYR A 4 10.37 -13.92 6.08
N LEU A 5 11.30 -13.03 5.78
CA LEU A 5 12.08 -13.11 4.55
C LEU A 5 13.17 -14.15 4.72
N GLU A 6 13.28 -15.05 3.74
CA GLU A 6 14.29 -16.09 3.79
C GLU A 6 15.54 -15.65 3.04
N HIS A 7 16.68 -15.88 3.65
CA HIS A 7 17.98 -15.69 3.04
C HIS A 7 18.50 -17.00 2.49
N GLN A 8 19.43 -16.92 1.53
CA GLN A 8 20.05 -18.10 0.94
C GLN A 8 20.75 -18.99 1.96
N ASN A 9 21.21 -18.42 3.05
CA ASN A 9 21.85 -19.15 4.14
C ASN A 9 20.88 -19.62 5.22
N GLY A 10 19.57 -19.53 4.98
CA GLY A 10 18.56 -19.97 5.93
C GLY A 10 18.21 -18.97 7.03
N VAL A 11 18.81 -17.79 7.05
CA VAL A 11 18.45 -16.76 8.02
C VAL A 11 17.09 -16.18 7.64
N LYS A 12 16.22 -16.02 8.65
CA LYS A 12 14.90 -15.42 8.47
C LYS A 12 14.87 -14.04 9.11
N ILE A 13 14.34 -13.07 8.38
CA ILE A 13 14.24 -11.70 8.84
C ILE A 13 12.77 -11.31 8.91
N ALA A 14 12.34 -10.86 10.09
CA ALA A 14 11.00 -10.33 10.28
C ALA A 14 10.93 -8.91 9.69
N VAL A 15 9.84 -8.61 9.01
CA VAL A 15 9.57 -7.24 8.53
C VAL A 15 8.73 -6.54 9.58
N ASP A 16 9.24 -5.44 10.12
CA ASP A 16 8.58 -4.66 11.16
C ASP A 16 8.08 -3.30 10.67
N TYR A 17 8.50 -2.90 9.48
CA TYR A 17 8.04 -1.66 8.86
C TYR A 17 8.23 -1.75 7.36
N PHE A 18 7.20 -1.36 6.63
CA PHE A 18 7.30 -1.22 5.19
C PHE A 18 6.55 0.02 4.76
N SER A 19 7.18 0.88 3.97
CA SER A 19 6.49 1.95 3.27
C SER A 19 7.04 2.10 1.86
N CYS A 20 6.16 2.49 0.96
CA CYS A 20 6.47 2.58 -0.45
C CYS A 20 5.66 3.71 -1.07
N THR A 21 6.30 4.49 -1.93
CA THR A 21 5.63 5.50 -2.74
C THR A 21 5.51 4.96 -4.16
N PHE A 22 4.33 5.09 -4.76
CA PHE A 22 4.10 4.61 -6.12
C PHE A 22 3.26 5.62 -6.90
N PRO A 23 3.37 5.62 -8.26
CA PRO A 23 2.65 6.59 -9.07
C PRO A 23 1.22 6.14 -9.36
N LEU A 24 0.33 7.10 -9.48
CA LEU A 24 -1.01 6.92 -10.02
C LEU A 24 -1.16 7.85 -11.22
N LYS A 25 -1.45 7.28 -12.39
CA LYS A 25 -1.69 8.06 -13.59
C LYS A 25 -3.15 8.49 -13.66
N LEU A 26 -3.38 9.80 -13.84
CA LEU A 26 -4.70 10.37 -14.02
C LEU A 26 -4.79 10.98 -15.41
N GLN A 27 -5.78 10.57 -16.19
CA GLN A 27 -6.06 11.16 -17.50
C GLN A 27 -7.03 12.34 -17.35
N GLU A 28 -6.98 13.29 -18.29
CA GLU A 28 -7.75 14.52 -18.20
C GLU A 28 -9.26 14.32 -18.07
N ASP A 29 -9.79 13.27 -18.74
CA ASP A 29 -11.22 12.99 -18.77
C ASP A 29 -11.67 12.03 -17.65
N GLU A 30 -10.75 11.58 -16.80
CA GLU A 30 -11.08 10.68 -15.70
C GLU A 30 -11.46 11.46 -14.44
N LEU A 31 -12.49 10.96 -13.76
CA LEU A 31 -12.86 11.47 -12.44
C LEU A 31 -11.89 10.88 -11.41
N GLU A 32 -11.12 11.75 -10.78
CA GLU A 32 -10.07 11.36 -9.84
C GLU A 32 -10.58 10.39 -8.76
N LEU A 33 -11.72 10.70 -8.14
CA LEU A 33 -12.23 9.88 -7.05
C LEU A 33 -12.57 8.46 -7.50
N ILE A 34 -13.11 8.30 -8.72
CA ILE A 34 -13.42 6.97 -9.25
C ILE A 34 -12.14 6.16 -9.46
N VAL A 35 -11.11 6.77 -10.02
CA VAL A 35 -9.81 6.12 -10.22
C VAL A 35 -9.21 5.72 -8.88
N ILE A 36 -9.27 6.61 -7.88
CA ILE A 36 -8.78 6.35 -6.53
C ILE A 36 -9.53 5.17 -5.90
N GLU A 37 -10.85 5.15 -5.99
CA GLU A 37 -11.65 4.08 -5.39
C GLU A 37 -11.39 2.73 -6.04
N ASP A 38 -11.19 2.70 -7.36
CA ASP A 38 -10.83 1.48 -8.07
C ASP A 38 -9.47 0.95 -7.62
N LEU A 39 -8.50 1.84 -7.46
CA LEU A 39 -7.16 1.46 -6.99
C LEU A 39 -7.20 0.94 -5.55
N VAL A 40 -7.95 1.61 -4.68
CA VAL A 40 -8.12 1.17 -3.28
C VAL A 40 -8.71 -0.23 -3.23
N LYS A 41 -9.74 -0.49 -4.05
CA LYS A 41 -10.36 -1.81 -4.14
C LYS A 41 -9.36 -2.86 -4.62
N TYR A 42 -8.59 -2.54 -5.65
CA TYR A 42 -7.58 -3.43 -6.20
C TYR A 42 -6.52 -3.80 -5.16
N ILE A 43 -6.02 -2.82 -4.44
CA ILE A 43 -5.02 -3.04 -3.38
C ILE A 43 -5.64 -3.86 -2.23
N GLY A 44 -6.87 -3.52 -1.82
CA GLY A 44 -7.56 -4.26 -0.78
C GLY A 44 -7.75 -5.73 -1.12
N GLU A 45 -8.13 -6.03 -2.35
CA GLU A 45 -8.26 -7.40 -2.83
C GLU A 45 -6.93 -8.15 -2.78
N PHE A 46 -5.85 -7.50 -3.20
CA PHE A 46 -4.52 -8.11 -3.12
C PHE A 46 -4.16 -8.45 -1.66
N LEU A 47 -4.45 -7.55 -0.72
CA LEU A 47 -4.15 -7.74 0.68
C LEU A 47 -5.13 -8.68 1.40
N ASN A 48 -6.16 -9.15 0.70
CA ASN A 48 -7.19 -10.06 1.21
C ASN A 48 -8.10 -9.43 2.27
N PHE A 49 -8.51 -8.18 2.03
CA PHE A 49 -9.49 -7.50 2.87
C PHE A 49 -10.79 -7.29 2.10
N GLU A 50 -11.91 -7.44 2.81
CA GLU A 50 -13.23 -7.15 2.24
C GLU A 50 -13.43 -5.63 2.13
N PRO A 51 -14.27 -5.14 1.20
CA PRO A 51 -14.55 -3.71 1.11
C PRO A 51 -15.05 -3.09 2.40
N SER A 52 -15.79 -3.85 3.23
CA SER A 52 -16.27 -3.38 4.52
C SER A 52 -15.16 -3.14 5.54
N GLU A 53 -13.97 -3.65 5.28
CA GLU A 53 -12.80 -3.48 6.16
C GLU A 53 -11.91 -2.33 5.69
N ILE A 54 -12.32 -1.61 4.67
CA ILE A 54 -11.57 -0.48 4.12
C ILE A 54 -12.37 0.78 4.42
N ASN A 55 -11.77 1.69 5.18
CA ASN A 55 -12.43 2.90 5.63
C ASN A 55 -11.75 4.13 5.06
N LYS A 56 -12.52 4.97 4.38
CA LYS A 56 -12.04 6.26 3.94
C LYS A 56 -11.98 7.20 5.13
N GLU A 57 -10.80 7.75 5.38
CA GLU A 57 -10.62 8.69 6.47
C GLU A 57 -11.17 10.07 6.10
N GLU A 58 -11.62 10.79 7.10
CA GLU A 58 -12.14 12.16 6.91
C GLU A 58 -11.01 13.13 6.57
N TYR A 59 -9.83 12.89 7.13
CA TYR A 59 -8.67 13.75 6.93
C TYR A 59 -7.47 12.94 6.44
N SER A 60 -6.61 13.62 5.71
CA SER A 60 -5.32 13.07 5.28
C SER A 60 -4.23 14.09 5.60
N THR A 61 -2.99 13.70 5.40
CA THR A 61 -1.88 14.64 5.53
C THR A 61 -1.96 15.70 4.43
N ASN A 62 -1.32 16.87 4.64
CA ASN A 62 -1.34 17.96 3.68
C ASN A 62 -0.80 17.58 2.29
N ARG A 63 -0.02 16.51 2.20
CA ARG A 63 0.60 16.08 0.96
C ARG A 63 -0.32 15.22 0.11
N PHE A 64 -1.32 14.56 0.72
CA PHE A 64 -2.21 13.62 0.03
C PHE A 64 -3.65 14.05 0.20
N ARG A 65 -4.44 13.95 -0.87
CA ARG A 65 -5.86 14.34 -0.82
C ARG A 65 -6.73 13.29 -0.13
N TYR A 66 -6.36 12.02 -0.24
CA TYR A 66 -7.18 10.92 0.24
C TYR A 66 -6.36 10.00 1.13
N GLN A 67 -7.00 9.48 2.15
CA GLN A 67 -6.41 8.48 3.03
C GLN A 67 -7.43 7.41 3.35
N TYR A 68 -7.02 6.15 3.27
CA TYR A 68 -7.84 5.01 3.63
C TYR A 68 -7.07 4.18 4.64
N THR A 69 -7.82 3.57 5.58
CA THR A 69 -7.28 2.56 6.48
C THR A 69 -7.82 1.22 6.03
N ILE A 70 -6.93 0.31 5.71
CA ILE A 70 -7.25 -1.06 5.32
C ILE A 70 -7.05 -1.93 6.54
N GLY A 71 -8.11 -2.62 6.97
CA GLY A 71 -8.10 -3.28 8.26
C GLY A 71 -8.00 -2.26 9.38
N ASN A 72 -7.11 -2.50 10.34
CA ASN A 72 -6.95 -1.61 11.50
C ASN A 72 -5.69 -0.73 11.42
N SER A 73 -4.67 -1.16 10.68
CA SER A 73 -3.34 -0.56 10.80
C SER A 73 -2.58 -0.36 9.50
N ILE A 74 -3.19 -0.68 8.36
CA ILE A 74 -2.55 -0.47 7.05
C ILE A 74 -3.08 0.83 6.48
N ILE A 75 -2.18 1.76 6.17
CA ILE A 75 -2.55 3.11 5.74
C ILE A 75 -2.20 3.29 4.27
N LEU A 76 -3.18 3.73 3.49
CA LEU A 76 -3.02 4.02 2.07
C LEU A 76 -3.38 5.49 1.84
N ARG A 77 -2.42 6.26 1.32
CA ARG A 77 -2.60 7.67 0.98
C ARG A 77 -2.50 7.85 -0.52
N LEU A 78 -3.36 8.68 -1.08
CA LEU A 78 -3.48 8.79 -2.53
C LEU A 78 -3.62 10.24 -2.95
N SER A 79 -3.24 10.49 -4.21
CA SER A 79 -3.29 11.81 -4.84
C SER A 79 -2.43 12.81 -4.09
N GLY A 80 -1.18 12.47 -3.93
CA GLY A 80 -0.16 13.35 -3.36
C GLY A 80 0.49 14.23 -4.41
N PRO A 81 1.67 14.76 -4.10
CA PRO A 81 2.40 15.64 -5.00
C PRO A 81 2.60 15.02 -6.38
N GLU A 82 2.54 15.86 -7.39
CA GLU A 82 2.77 15.46 -8.77
C GLU A 82 4.22 15.01 -8.96
N LEU A 83 4.40 13.81 -9.51
CA LEU A 83 5.73 13.26 -9.81
C LEU A 83 6.16 13.64 -11.22
N LEU A 84 5.25 13.47 -12.17
CA LEU A 84 5.38 13.87 -13.57
C LEU A 84 4.01 14.36 -14.01
N ILE A 85 3.93 15.04 -15.15
CA ILE A 85 2.65 15.51 -15.69
C ILE A 85 1.70 14.32 -15.84
N GLY A 86 0.56 14.39 -15.19
CA GLY A 86 -0.45 13.33 -15.19
C GLY A 86 -0.21 12.21 -14.19
N TYR A 87 0.87 12.28 -13.40
CA TYR A 87 1.16 11.28 -12.37
C TYR A 87 1.13 11.89 -10.98
N ARG A 88 0.30 11.36 -10.11
CA ARG A 88 0.24 11.73 -8.69
C ARG A 88 0.92 10.65 -7.85
N SER A 89 1.49 11.04 -6.73
CA SER A 89 2.09 10.09 -5.81
C SER A 89 1.03 9.43 -4.93
N CYS A 90 1.29 8.17 -4.59
CA CYS A 90 0.53 7.42 -3.60
C CYS A 90 1.52 6.81 -2.62
N GLN A 91 1.05 6.46 -1.42
CA GLN A 91 1.89 5.85 -0.40
C GLN A 91 1.14 4.76 0.32
N ILE A 92 1.77 3.61 0.50
CA ILE A 92 1.30 2.56 1.39
C ILE A 92 2.24 2.51 2.59
N GLU A 93 1.68 2.33 3.79
CA GLU A 93 2.45 2.26 5.01
C GLU A 93 1.94 1.15 5.91
N LEU A 94 2.84 0.23 6.25
CA LEU A 94 2.60 -0.84 7.22
C LEU A 94 3.62 -0.66 8.34
N LYS A 95 3.18 -0.11 9.47
CA LYS A 95 3.98 -0.09 10.71
C LYS A 95 3.82 -1.43 11.41
N GLY A 96 4.52 -1.66 12.51
CA GLY A 96 4.55 -2.95 13.18
C GLY A 96 3.24 -3.73 13.21
N GLN A 97 2.16 -3.10 13.70
CA GLN A 97 0.84 -3.74 13.72
C GLN A 97 0.28 -3.98 12.32
N GLY A 98 0.53 -3.07 11.38
CA GLY A 98 0.14 -3.26 9.98
C GLY A 98 0.87 -4.43 9.34
N CYS A 99 2.14 -4.61 9.66
CA CYS A 99 2.91 -5.77 9.20
C CYS A 99 2.30 -7.07 9.75
N ARG A 100 1.97 -7.09 11.03
CA ARG A 100 1.35 -8.28 11.66
C ARG A 100 -0.03 -8.54 11.06
N GLU A 101 -0.80 -7.49 10.80
CA GLU A 101 -2.13 -7.60 10.19
C GLU A 101 -2.03 -8.20 8.79
N PHE A 102 -1.08 -7.73 7.98
CA PHE A 102 -0.83 -8.33 6.67
C PHE A 102 -0.49 -9.82 6.78
N GLU A 103 0.42 -10.16 7.67
CA GLU A 103 0.85 -11.54 7.86
C GLU A 103 -0.31 -12.45 8.30
N ASN A 104 -1.21 -11.95 9.13
CA ASN A 104 -2.33 -12.72 9.67
C ASN A 104 -3.50 -12.84 8.69
N ARG A 105 -3.73 -11.83 7.87
CA ARG A 105 -4.89 -11.79 6.98
C ARG A 105 -4.58 -12.30 5.59
N SER A 106 -3.38 -12.03 5.09
CA SER A 106 -3.04 -12.34 3.71
C SER A 106 -2.57 -13.77 3.56
N ASN A 107 -2.85 -14.35 2.41
CA ASN A 107 -2.23 -15.61 1.98
C ASN A 107 -0.96 -15.34 1.16
N LYS A 108 -0.49 -14.10 1.14
CA LYS A 108 0.68 -13.66 0.39
C LYS A 108 1.92 -13.62 1.27
N THR A 109 3.07 -13.76 0.65
CA THR A 109 4.35 -13.58 1.33
C THR A 109 4.81 -12.13 1.24
N TRP A 110 5.83 -11.77 2.02
CA TRP A 110 6.45 -10.46 1.90
C TRP A 110 7.04 -10.23 0.50
N ASN A 111 7.59 -11.27 -0.13
CA ASN A 111 8.07 -11.16 -1.50
C ASN A 111 6.93 -10.85 -2.47
N ASP A 112 5.76 -11.43 -2.27
CA ASP A 112 4.58 -11.12 -3.07
C ASP A 112 4.19 -9.64 -2.91
N LEU A 113 4.21 -9.13 -1.67
CA LEU A 113 3.89 -7.75 -1.39
C LEU A 113 4.90 -6.80 -2.04
N PHE A 114 6.18 -7.09 -1.92
CA PHE A 114 7.22 -6.28 -2.56
C PHE A 114 7.06 -6.29 -4.07
N SER A 115 6.83 -7.45 -4.67
CA SER A 115 6.61 -7.55 -6.12
C SER A 115 5.39 -6.75 -6.56
N PHE A 116 4.33 -6.77 -5.77
CA PHE A 116 3.12 -6.03 -6.09
C PHE A 116 3.37 -4.52 -6.10
N PHE A 117 3.92 -3.99 -5.01
CA PHE A 117 4.11 -2.54 -4.89
C PHE A 117 5.30 -2.01 -5.68
N LEU A 118 6.41 -2.74 -5.72
CA LEU A 118 7.63 -2.23 -6.36
C LEU A 118 7.70 -2.52 -7.85
N MET A 119 7.12 -3.63 -8.29
CA MET A 119 7.16 -4.01 -9.70
C MET A 119 5.85 -3.72 -10.42
N ARG A 120 4.73 -4.22 -9.90
CA ARG A 120 3.43 -4.04 -10.56
C ARG A 120 2.95 -2.59 -10.51
N LEU A 121 3.08 -1.94 -9.37
CA LEU A 121 2.68 -0.54 -9.19
C LEU A 121 3.82 0.45 -9.40
N HIS A 122 5.00 -0.04 -9.79
CA HIS A 122 6.18 0.79 -10.08
C HIS A 122 6.61 1.66 -8.91
N GLY A 123 6.52 1.13 -7.71
CA GLY A 123 6.84 1.86 -6.50
C GLY A 123 8.32 1.92 -6.18
N ASN A 124 8.64 2.84 -5.28
CA ASN A 124 9.96 2.96 -4.68
C ASN A 124 9.81 2.76 -3.18
N PRO A 125 10.59 1.83 -2.58
CA PRO A 125 10.54 1.67 -1.15
C PRO A 125 11.09 2.92 -0.47
N THR A 126 10.37 3.43 0.52
CA THR A 126 10.84 4.56 1.32
C THR A 126 11.38 4.08 2.66
N ARG A 127 10.94 2.90 3.12
CA ARG A 127 11.48 2.27 4.31
C ARG A 127 11.11 0.79 4.36
N ILE A 128 12.10 -0.04 4.66
CA ILE A 128 11.91 -1.47 4.99
C ILE A 128 12.78 -1.76 6.20
N ASP A 129 12.15 -2.12 7.30
CA ASP A 129 12.85 -2.49 8.52
C ASP A 129 12.50 -3.91 8.95
#